data_a47a45330b7d067eca963a25dca4d5a5
#
_entry.id   a47a45330b7d067eca963a25dca4d5a5
#
_cell.length_a   1.000
_cell.length_b   1.000
_cell.length_c   1.000
_cell.angle_alpha   90.00
_cell.angle_beta   90.00
_cell.angle_gamma   90.00
#
_symmetry.space_group_name_H-M   'P 1'
#
loop_
_entity.id
_entity.type
_entity.pdbx_description
1 polymer ?
#
loop_
_entity_poly.entity_id
_entity_poly.type
_entity_poly.pdbx_seq_one_letter_code
_entity_poly.pdbx_strand_id
1 'polypeptide(L)'
;MKQICYPKWIDSTPVKSGLFKQTQIDARQKLKENGIPKKTFEAWRLTNSTLLAEFFSLPLNSNQEKLKLKKISDLKANSVKLIFKSERSFIANLSNDIEELDEKEIKSHLSNNSNSKNNNYDFNKTINEASNHQLIALRI
;
A
#
# COMPACT_ATOMS: atom_id res chain seq x y z
N MET A 1 1.59 -6.93 31.38
CA MET A 1 1.03 -6.89 30.00
C MET A 1 2.17 -7.04 29.01
N LYS A 2 2.12 -7.98 28.07
CA LYS A 2 3.11 -8.03 26.98
C LYS A 2 2.86 -6.86 26.03
N GLN A 3 3.83 -5.97 25.91
CA GLN A 3 3.76 -4.86 24.98
C GLN A 3 3.74 -5.42 23.54
N ILE A 4 2.67 -5.13 22.80
CA ILE A 4 2.54 -5.50 21.38
C ILE A 4 3.43 -4.56 20.59
N CYS A 5 4.39 -5.11 19.85
CA CYS A 5 5.25 -4.34 18.96
C CYS A 5 4.54 -4.18 17.61
N TYR A 6 4.30 -2.94 17.19
CA TYR A 6 3.72 -2.60 15.89
C TYR A 6 4.47 -1.43 15.23
N PRO A 7 4.31 -1.19 13.93
CA PRO A 7 4.99 -0.11 13.22
C PRO A 7 4.62 1.27 13.78
N LYS A 8 5.60 1.99 14.32
CA LYS A 8 5.36 3.29 15.00
C LYS A 8 4.87 4.40 14.06
N TRP A 9 5.17 4.32 12.76
CA TRP A 9 4.67 5.29 11.79
C TRP A 9 3.14 5.35 11.73
N ILE A 10 2.45 4.31 12.17
CA ILE A 10 0.98 4.28 12.25
C ILE A 10 0.42 5.42 13.10
N ASP A 11 1.13 5.79 14.16
CA ASP A 11 0.69 6.85 15.07
C ASP A 11 1.07 8.24 14.57
N SER A 12 2.15 8.35 13.81
CA SER A 12 2.68 9.63 13.32
C SER A 12 2.22 10.02 11.92
N THR A 13 1.78 9.03 11.12
CA THR A 13 1.36 9.28 9.74
C THR A 13 -0.15 9.37 9.64
N PRO A 14 -0.72 10.49 9.16
CA PRO A 14 -2.17 10.63 9.02
C PRO A 14 -2.72 9.64 8.00
N VAL A 15 -3.97 9.22 8.24
CA VAL A 15 -4.72 8.43 7.25
C VAL A 15 -5.06 9.33 6.08
N LYS A 16 -4.75 8.89 4.87
CA LYS A 16 -5.07 9.64 3.65
C LYS A 16 -6.55 9.50 3.30
N SER A 17 -7.16 10.60 2.87
CA SER A 17 -8.52 10.59 2.33
C SER A 17 -8.57 9.87 0.99
N GLY A 18 -9.76 9.37 0.61
CA GLY A 18 -9.99 8.70 -0.68
C GLY A 18 -10.51 7.28 -0.53
N LEU A 19 -10.41 6.51 -1.61
CA LEU A 19 -10.96 5.16 -1.76
C LEU A 19 -10.59 4.20 -0.63
N PHE A 20 -9.35 4.25 -0.15
CA PHE A 20 -8.81 3.32 0.84
C PHE A 20 -8.82 3.85 2.28
N LYS A 21 -9.50 4.97 2.58
CA LYS A 21 -9.50 5.56 3.92
C LYS A 21 -9.93 4.56 4.99
N GLN A 22 -11.07 3.89 4.79
CA GLN A 22 -11.58 2.92 5.78
C GLN A 22 -10.66 1.69 5.87
N THR A 23 -10.19 1.18 4.74
CA THR A 23 -9.23 0.07 4.70
C THR A 23 -7.96 0.38 5.47
N GLN A 24 -7.41 1.60 5.35
CA GLN A 24 -6.25 2.04 6.14
C GLN A 24 -6.55 2.04 7.63
N ILE A 25 -7.70 2.56 8.04
CA ILE A 25 -8.10 2.63 9.46
C ILE A 25 -8.18 1.22 10.04
N ASP A 26 -8.91 0.33 9.38
CA ASP A 26 -9.13 -1.04 9.83
C ASP A 26 -7.81 -1.84 9.90
N ALA A 27 -6.96 -1.67 8.88
CA ALA A 27 -5.65 -2.33 8.83
C ALA A 27 -4.70 -1.82 9.92
N ARG A 28 -4.68 -0.52 10.19
CA ARG A 28 -3.89 0.06 11.29
C ARG A 28 -4.35 -0.45 12.65
N GLN A 29 -5.65 -0.58 12.85
CA GLN A 29 -6.19 -1.16 14.08
C GLN A 29 -5.75 -2.62 14.25
N LYS A 30 -5.86 -3.44 13.20
CA LYS A 30 -5.37 -4.83 13.20
C LYS A 30 -3.88 -4.94 13.50
N LEU A 31 -3.05 -4.02 12.97
CA LEU A 31 -1.62 -3.97 13.27
C LEU A 31 -1.34 -3.64 14.74
N LYS A 32 -2.12 -2.76 15.35
CA LYS A 32 -2.00 -2.45 16.79
C LYS A 32 -2.39 -3.63 17.68
N GLU A 33 -3.39 -4.39 17.27
CA GLU A 33 -3.90 -5.55 18.03
C GLU A 33 -2.99 -6.78 17.90
N ASN A 34 -2.50 -7.07 16.72
CA ASN A 34 -1.75 -8.30 16.42
C ASN A 34 -0.23 -8.08 16.39
N GLY A 35 0.21 -6.89 16.00
CA GLY A 35 1.61 -6.51 15.97
C GLY A 35 2.43 -7.15 14.85
N ILE A 36 3.76 -6.99 14.97
CA ILE A 36 4.74 -7.59 14.07
C ILE A 36 4.87 -9.07 14.38
N PRO A 37 4.89 -9.96 13.39
CA PRO A 37 4.98 -11.40 13.59
C PRO A 37 6.21 -11.81 14.39
N LYS A 38 6.05 -12.80 15.25
CA LYS A 38 7.12 -13.39 16.06
C LYS A 38 7.62 -14.67 15.40
N LYS A 39 8.84 -15.07 15.75
CA LYS A 39 9.42 -16.37 15.32
C LYS A 39 8.59 -17.60 15.71
N THR A 40 7.68 -17.46 16.66
CA THR A 40 6.75 -18.52 17.08
C THR A 40 5.71 -18.86 16.02
N PHE A 41 5.50 -17.98 15.03
CA PHE A 41 4.65 -18.27 13.88
C PHE A 41 5.48 -19.02 12.84
N GLU A 42 5.03 -20.18 12.39
CA GLU A 42 5.75 -21.05 11.47
C GLU A 42 6.23 -20.34 10.21
N ALA A 43 5.38 -19.54 9.59
CA ALA A 43 5.71 -18.75 8.40
C ALA A 43 6.85 -17.73 8.61
N TRP A 44 7.16 -17.37 9.86
CA TRP A 44 8.12 -16.33 10.23
C TRP A 44 9.31 -16.85 11.03
N ARG A 45 9.40 -18.18 11.25
CA ARG A 45 10.45 -18.77 12.10
C ARG A 45 11.88 -18.49 11.64
N LEU A 46 12.08 -18.36 10.32
CA LEU A 46 13.39 -18.07 9.72
C LEU A 46 13.65 -16.57 9.56
N THR A 47 12.67 -15.73 9.86
CA THR A 47 12.79 -14.27 9.72
C THR A 47 13.39 -13.67 10.98
N ASN A 48 14.35 -12.75 10.83
CA ASN A 48 14.87 -12.00 11.96
C ASN A 48 13.82 -10.97 12.43
N SER A 49 13.05 -11.34 13.45
CA SER A 49 11.97 -10.49 13.98
C SER A 49 12.45 -9.15 14.55
N THR A 50 13.72 -9.05 15.00
CA THR A 50 14.30 -7.80 15.50
C THR A 50 14.55 -6.83 14.34
N LEU A 51 15.20 -7.30 13.27
CA LEU A 51 15.41 -6.48 12.07
C LEU A 51 14.10 -6.07 11.42
N LEU A 52 13.11 -6.96 11.41
CA LEU A 52 11.78 -6.66 10.89
C LEU A 52 11.12 -5.53 11.71
N ALA A 53 11.20 -5.61 13.03
CA ALA A 53 10.65 -4.59 13.92
C ALA A 53 11.37 -3.24 13.76
N GLU A 54 12.69 -3.25 13.63
CA GLU A 54 13.48 -2.04 13.37
C GLU A 54 13.09 -1.41 12.03
N PHE A 55 13.02 -2.20 10.96
CA PHE A 55 12.62 -1.73 9.63
C PHE A 55 11.24 -1.07 9.64
N PHE A 56 10.24 -1.72 10.20
CA PHE A 56 8.88 -1.18 10.27
C PHE A 56 8.69 -0.08 11.31
N SER A 57 9.70 0.20 12.14
CA SER A 57 9.70 1.34 13.06
C SER A 57 10.24 2.62 12.42
N LEU A 58 10.85 2.53 11.24
CA LEU A 58 11.30 3.70 10.50
C LEU A 58 10.10 4.57 10.10
N PRO A 59 10.24 5.91 10.16
CA PRO A 59 9.21 6.79 9.68
C PRO A 59 9.02 6.61 8.17
N LEU A 60 7.77 6.67 7.70
CA LEU A 60 7.51 6.79 6.27
C LEU A 60 8.04 8.15 5.82
N ASN A 61 9.12 8.14 5.05
CA ASN A 61 9.70 9.36 4.52
C ASN A 61 8.70 10.04 3.58
N SER A 62 8.17 11.17 4.05
CA SER A 62 7.40 12.11 3.23
C SER A 62 8.30 13.12 2.53
N ASN A 63 9.62 12.85 2.45
CA ASN A 63 10.53 13.74 1.75
C ASN A 63 10.08 13.85 0.29
N GLN A 64 9.39 14.93 0.04
CA GLN A 64 9.09 15.45 -1.28
C GLN A 64 10.40 15.91 -1.93
N GLU A 65 11.31 14.99 -2.20
CA GLU A 65 12.31 15.29 -3.20
C GLU A 65 11.52 15.58 -4.48
N LYS A 66 11.60 16.83 -4.92
CA LYS A 66 11.18 17.24 -6.25
C LYS A 66 12.03 16.43 -7.23
N LEU A 67 11.64 15.18 -7.45
CA LEU A 67 12.21 14.37 -8.51
C LEU A 67 12.06 15.19 -9.78
N LYS A 68 13.15 15.82 -10.21
CA LYS A 68 13.26 16.37 -11.56
C LYS A 68 13.14 15.17 -12.48
N LEU A 69 11.94 14.94 -12.99
CA LEU A 69 11.72 13.96 -14.05
C LEU A 69 12.63 14.37 -15.19
N LYS A 70 13.80 13.73 -15.30
CA LYS A 70 14.56 13.76 -16.55
C LYS A 70 13.56 13.41 -17.65
N LYS A 71 13.53 14.18 -18.74
CA LYS A 71 12.69 13.90 -19.89
C LYS A 71 12.85 12.42 -20.23
N ILE A 72 11.81 11.64 -19.98
CA ILE A 72 11.77 10.25 -20.39
C ILE A 72 11.39 10.29 -21.87
N SER A 73 12.35 10.68 -22.71
CA SER A 73 12.15 10.90 -24.14
C SER A 73 12.16 9.61 -24.97
N ASP A 74 12.57 8.47 -24.35
CA ASP A 74 12.97 7.30 -25.14
C ASP A 74 12.04 6.09 -25.01
N LEU A 75 10.80 6.28 -24.55
CA LEU A 75 9.83 5.19 -24.60
C LEU A 75 9.16 5.16 -25.99
N LYS A 76 9.15 3.96 -26.59
CA LYS A 76 8.51 3.68 -27.87
C LYS A 76 7.07 4.23 -27.90
N ALA A 77 6.61 4.69 -29.05
CA ALA A 77 5.33 5.37 -29.24
C ALA A 77 4.08 4.63 -28.70
N ASN A 78 4.15 3.31 -28.52
CA ASN A 78 3.04 2.45 -28.10
C ASN A 78 3.13 2.00 -26.64
N SER A 79 3.80 2.75 -25.76
CA SER A 79 3.92 2.41 -24.35
C SER A 79 3.08 3.32 -23.46
N VAL A 80 2.37 2.71 -22.49
CA VAL A 80 1.72 3.44 -21.40
C VAL A 80 2.74 3.73 -20.31
N LYS A 81 2.80 4.98 -19.85
CA LYS A 81 3.68 5.39 -18.75
C LYS A 81 2.87 5.53 -17.46
N LEU A 82 3.24 4.78 -16.45
CA LEU A 82 2.72 4.95 -15.09
C LEU A 82 3.77 5.70 -14.27
N ILE A 83 3.41 6.86 -13.74
CA ILE A 83 4.30 7.69 -12.94
C ILE A 83 3.78 7.75 -11.52
N PHE A 84 4.49 7.11 -10.59
CA PHE A 84 4.19 7.11 -9.17
C PHE A 84 5.01 8.18 -8.47
N LYS A 85 4.32 9.09 -7.78
CA LYS A 85 4.91 10.07 -6.86
C LYS A 85 4.39 9.80 -5.46
N SER A 86 5.11 10.24 -4.44
CA SER A 86 4.75 10.02 -3.04
C SER A 86 3.32 10.49 -2.68
N GLU A 87 2.81 11.50 -3.36
CA GLU A 87 1.49 12.07 -3.04
C GLU A 87 0.45 11.84 -4.14
N ARG A 88 0.86 11.59 -5.36
CA ARG A 88 -0.04 11.47 -6.50
C ARG A 88 0.57 10.62 -7.60
N SER A 89 -0.21 9.67 -8.08
CA SER A 89 0.12 8.91 -9.29
C SER A 89 -0.65 9.48 -10.47
N PHE A 90 -0.07 9.39 -11.64
CA PHE A 90 -0.75 9.74 -12.88
C PHE A 90 -0.27 8.88 -14.05
N ILE A 91 -1.12 8.76 -15.04
CA ILE A 91 -0.85 8.05 -16.27
C ILE A 91 -0.51 9.06 -17.33
N ALA A 92 0.56 8.81 -18.07
CA ALA A 92 0.93 9.58 -19.22
C ALA A 92 0.89 8.69 -20.47
N ASN A 93 0.52 9.26 -21.62
CA ASN A 93 0.41 8.55 -22.89
C ASN A 93 -0.56 7.36 -22.85
N LEU A 94 -1.76 7.59 -22.33
CA LEU A 94 -2.84 6.61 -22.45
C LEU A 94 -3.23 6.49 -23.93
N SER A 95 -3.18 5.28 -24.49
CA SER A 95 -3.67 5.02 -25.86
C SER A 95 -5.21 4.96 -25.85
N ASN A 96 -5.84 5.15 -27.03
CA ASN A 96 -7.30 5.11 -27.13
C ASN A 96 -7.91 3.75 -26.75
N ASP A 97 -7.10 2.69 -26.74
CA ASP A 97 -7.53 1.33 -26.41
C ASP A 97 -7.40 1.01 -24.92
N ILE A 98 -6.93 1.95 -24.11
CA ILE A 98 -6.71 1.76 -22.67
C ILE A 98 -7.43 2.87 -21.91
N GLU A 99 -8.31 2.49 -21.01
CA GLU A 99 -9.11 3.39 -20.18
C GLU A 99 -8.67 3.32 -18.72
N GLU A 100 -8.53 4.48 -18.08
CA GLU A 100 -8.35 4.54 -16.62
C GLU A 100 -9.72 4.43 -15.94
N LEU A 101 -9.83 3.48 -15.00
CA LEU A 101 -11.06 3.30 -14.23
C LEU A 101 -11.18 4.38 -13.15
N ASP A 102 -12.39 4.88 -12.97
CA ASP A 102 -12.70 5.81 -11.88
C ASP A 102 -12.83 5.11 -10.52
N GLU A 103 -12.87 5.89 -9.42
CA GLU A 103 -12.99 5.33 -8.07
C GLU A 103 -14.24 4.47 -7.86
N LYS A 104 -15.34 4.77 -8.56
CA LYS A 104 -16.60 4.05 -8.42
C LYS A 104 -16.50 2.67 -9.06
N GLU A 105 -15.92 2.61 -10.25
CA GLU A 105 -15.67 1.37 -10.97
C GLU A 105 -14.70 0.47 -10.21
N ILE A 106 -13.61 1.05 -9.68
CA ILE A 106 -12.65 0.33 -8.83
C ILE A 106 -13.32 -0.26 -7.60
N LYS A 107 -14.18 0.51 -6.91
CA LYS A 107 -14.95 0.01 -5.76
C LYS A 107 -15.82 -1.19 -6.13
N SER A 108 -16.51 -1.12 -7.25
CA SER A 108 -17.35 -2.20 -7.74
C SER A 108 -16.55 -3.49 -7.98
N HIS A 109 -15.39 -3.39 -8.62
CA HIS A 109 -14.51 -4.54 -8.86
C HIS A 109 -13.92 -5.12 -7.57
N LEU A 110 -13.51 -4.28 -6.62
CA LEU A 110 -12.97 -4.74 -5.35
C LEU A 110 -14.02 -5.42 -4.46
N SER A 111 -15.26 -4.92 -4.44
CA SER A 111 -16.34 -5.51 -3.65
C SER A 111 -16.73 -6.91 -4.14
N ASN A 112 -16.69 -7.13 -5.45
CA ASN A 112 -17.00 -8.42 -6.05
C ASN A 112 -15.94 -9.51 -5.75
N ASN A 113 -14.71 -9.11 -5.47
CA ASN A 113 -13.59 -10.02 -5.21
C ASN A 113 -13.32 -10.28 -3.71
N SER A 114 -14.08 -9.66 -2.80
CA SER A 114 -13.83 -9.72 -1.35
C SER A 114 -14.34 -11.00 -0.64
N ASN A 115 -14.79 -12.02 -1.38
CA ASN A 115 -15.42 -13.21 -0.81
C ASN A 115 -14.46 -14.22 -0.12
N SER A 116 -13.18 -13.96 -0.02
CA SER A 116 -12.27 -14.79 0.78
C SER A 116 -12.22 -14.30 2.23
N LYS A 117 -13.18 -14.74 3.05
CA LYS A 117 -13.14 -14.59 4.51
C LYS A 117 -12.08 -15.52 5.12
N ASN A 118 -10.82 -15.33 4.78
CA ASN A 118 -9.74 -15.88 5.59
C ASN A 118 -9.54 -14.97 6.82
N ASN A 119 -10.06 -15.42 7.95
CA ASN A 119 -9.94 -14.71 9.24
C ASN A 119 -8.53 -14.74 9.83
N ASN A 120 -7.56 -15.34 9.14
CA ASN A 120 -6.19 -15.40 9.59
C ASN A 120 -5.50 -14.06 9.36
N TYR A 121 -4.83 -13.57 10.42
CA TYR A 121 -4.01 -12.36 10.33
C TYR A 121 -2.85 -12.57 9.37
N ASP A 122 -2.84 -11.81 8.27
CA ASP A 122 -1.75 -11.74 7.32
C ASP A 122 -1.06 -10.38 7.47
N PHE A 123 0.15 -10.41 8.04
CA PHE A 123 0.92 -9.21 8.31
C PHE A 123 1.28 -8.44 7.03
N ASN A 124 1.72 -9.13 5.96
CA ASN A 124 2.13 -8.49 4.72
C ASN A 124 0.97 -7.79 4.03
N LYS A 125 -0.18 -8.45 3.97
CA LYS A 125 -1.40 -7.85 3.48
C LYS A 125 -1.81 -6.65 4.33
N THR A 126 -1.83 -6.81 5.64
CA THR A 126 -2.30 -5.77 6.57
C THR A 126 -1.39 -4.55 6.57
N ILE A 127 -0.05 -4.71 6.49
CA ILE A 127 0.88 -3.57 6.42
C ILE A 127 0.74 -2.81 5.10
N ASN A 128 0.52 -3.53 4.00
CA ASN A 128 0.26 -2.92 2.70
C ASN A 128 -1.06 -2.11 2.73
N GLU A 129 -2.14 -2.68 3.23
CA GLU A 129 -3.43 -2.00 3.37
C GLU A 129 -3.35 -0.77 4.30
N ALA A 130 -2.55 -0.83 5.36
CA ALA A 130 -2.36 0.28 6.31
C ALA A 130 -1.63 1.48 5.72
N SER A 131 -0.79 1.28 4.71
CA SER A 131 0.02 2.31 4.04
C SER A 131 -0.51 2.73 2.68
N ASN A 132 -1.29 1.86 2.01
CA ASN A 132 -1.74 2.10 0.64
C ASN A 132 -2.81 3.20 0.57
N HIS A 133 -2.57 4.19 -0.27
CA HIS A 133 -3.50 5.29 -0.50
C HIS A 133 -3.72 5.60 -1.99
N GLN A 134 -3.05 4.87 -2.88
CA GLN A 134 -3.12 5.07 -4.32
C GLN A 134 -3.33 3.74 -5.04
N LEU A 135 -4.22 3.75 -6.02
CA LEU A 135 -4.43 2.67 -6.96
C LEU A 135 -4.63 3.26 -8.35
N ILE A 136 -4.01 2.65 -9.33
CA ILE A 136 -4.29 2.88 -10.74
C ILE A 136 -4.87 1.58 -11.29
N ALA A 137 -6.04 1.65 -11.88
CA ALA A 137 -6.67 0.52 -12.54
C ALA A 137 -6.95 0.88 -14.00
N LEU A 138 -6.58 -0.02 -14.88
CA LEU A 138 -6.71 0.14 -16.33
C LEU A 138 -7.59 -0.96 -16.91
N ARG A 139 -8.44 -0.59 -17.86
CA ARG A 139 -9.17 -1.50 -18.74
C ARG A 139 -8.48 -1.50 -20.10
N ILE A 140 -8.19 -2.69 -20.63
CA ILE A 140 -7.58 -2.94 -21.94
C ILE A 140 -8.60 -3.61 -22.84
#